data_478b9f436a1beefc3b77b14192003a65
#
_entry.id   478b9f436a1beefc3b77b14192003a65
#
_cell.length_a   1.000
_cell.length_b   1.000
_cell.length_c   1.000
_cell.angle_alpha   90.00
_cell.angle_beta   90.00
_cell.angle_gamma   90.00
#
_symmetry.space_group_name_H-M   'P 1'
#
loop_
_entity.id
_entity.type
_entity.pdbx_description
1 polymer ?
#
loop_
_entity_poly.entity_id
_entity_poly.type
_entity_poly.pdbx_seq_one_letter_code
_entity_poly.pdbx_strand_id
1 'polypeptide(L)'
;MFCFVTPLRSPKLSDNWPRICALFERTATSVFRQTVGDFRHVVVCHEPPVLTRAFDRRLEFVVKDFPLPGKSSSAPRLAPAAWPIMSDDKVNKLVAGLQRAREQNADFVMLLDADDLVSCRLVAHVLSHPEADGWFVKRGWRYRYGRRWLETLDGFNHVSSSCNVLARRWFNFAGDVEREKSADAALILQGHGQAVDAFAARGVLLRPVPFRAVVYTENGENMSILMHEHLHGDRPQHRSNSLRRLAGHCKRTMSAWSKRRVCTSALRGEFALDLSIP
;
A
#
# COMPACT_ATOMS: atom_id res chain seq x y z
N MET A 1 11.98 16.85 5.13
CA MET A 1 11.84 15.99 3.92
C MET A 1 10.94 14.80 4.20
N PHE A 2 10.10 14.43 3.26
CA PHE A 2 9.21 13.27 3.31
C PHE A 2 9.79 12.10 2.50
N CYS A 3 9.62 10.84 2.95
CA CYS A 3 10.07 9.69 2.18
C CYS A 3 8.94 8.65 2.01
N PHE A 4 8.66 8.29 0.76
CA PHE A 4 7.85 7.11 0.43
C PHE A 4 8.77 5.89 0.38
N VAL A 5 8.36 4.80 1.01
CA VAL A 5 9.06 3.51 0.99
C VAL A 5 8.16 2.47 0.36
N THR A 6 8.58 1.91 -0.77
CA THR A 6 7.81 0.94 -1.54
C THR A 6 8.56 -0.38 -1.67
N PRO A 7 8.01 -1.49 -1.14
CA PRO A 7 8.53 -2.83 -1.39
C PRO A 7 8.00 -3.33 -2.75
N LEU A 8 8.88 -3.53 -3.72
CA LEU A 8 8.49 -4.05 -5.03
C LEU A 8 8.67 -5.57 -5.09
N ARG A 9 7.63 -6.27 -5.54
CA ARG A 9 7.64 -7.72 -5.75
C ARG A 9 8.79 -8.13 -6.67
N SER A 10 9.43 -9.28 -6.39
CA SER A 10 10.45 -9.84 -7.29
C SER A 10 9.85 -10.33 -8.60
N PRO A 11 10.51 -10.15 -9.76
CA PRO A 11 10.10 -10.76 -11.02
C PRO A 11 10.01 -12.29 -10.93
N LYS A 12 10.85 -12.91 -10.09
CA LYS A 12 10.81 -14.38 -9.85
C LYS A 12 9.51 -14.84 -9.16
N LEU A 13 8.79 -13.91 -8.49
CA LEU A 13 7.51 -14.16 -7.81
C LEU A 13 6.32 -13.61 -8.59
N SER A 14 6.53 -13.12 -9.80
CA SER A 14 5.47 -12.56 -10.65
C SER A 14 5.22 -13.44 -11.88
N ASP A 15 3.94 -13.68 -12.21
CA ASP A 15 3.56 -14.33 -13.49
C ASP A 15 3.53 -13.31 -14.62
N ASN A 16 3.35 -12.04 -14.30
CA ASN A 16 3.27 -10.96 -15.26
C ASN A 16 4.10 -9.76 -14.79
N TRP A 17 5.41 -9.87 -14.94
CA TRP A 17 6.33 -8.80 -14.54
C TRP A 17 6.08 -7.47 -15.27
N PRO A 18 5.81 -7.44 -16.59
CA PRO A 18 5.46 -6.19 -17.27
C PRO A 18 4.27 -5.47 -16.63
N ARG A 19 3.25 -6.22 -16.17
CA ARG A 19 2.10 -5.65 -15.47
C ARG A 19 2.50 -5.05 -14.12
N ILE A 20 3.36 -5.72 -13.36
CA ILE A 20 3.87 -5.19 -12.08
C ILE A 20 4.65 -3.89 -12.33
N CYS A 21 5.50 -3.85 -13.36
CA CYS A 21 6.21 -2.63 -13.75
C CYS A 21 5.24 -1.49 -14.07
N ALA A 22 4.21 -1.74 -14.86
CA ALA A 22 3.21 -0.74 -15.23
C ALA A 22 2.40 -0.23 -14.01
N LEU A 23 2.02 -1.12 -13.10
CA LEU A 23 1.34 -0.74 -11.84
C LEU A 23 2.24 0.15 -10.99
N PHE A 24 3.50 -0.24 -10.82
CA PHE A 24 4.48 0.56 -10.08
C PHE A 24 4.71 1.93 -10.74
N GLU A 25 4.83 1.99 -12.07
CA GLU A 25 5.01 3.27 -12.79
C GLU A 25 3.85 4.24 -12.54
N ARG A 26 2.62 3.74 -12.41
CA ARG A 26 1.45 4.55 -12.02
C ARG A 26 1.58 5.07 -10.59
N THR A 27 2.00 4.20 -9.66
CA THR A 27 2.27 4.59 -8.28
C THR A 27 3.34 5.69 -8.23
N ALA A 28 4.49 5.48 -8.88
CA ALA A 28 5.55 6.46 -8.97
C ALA A 28 5.06 7.77 -9.61
N THR A 29 4.26 7.70 -10.66
CA THR A 29 3.65 8.88 -11.30
C THR A 29 2.80 9.66 -10.31
N SER A 30 1.99 9.00 -9.47
CA SER A 30 1.19 9.67 -8.44
C SER A 30 2.06 10.33 -7.37
N VAL A 31 3.14 9.67 -6.95
CA VAL A 31 4.13 10.22 -6.02
C VAL A 31 4.79 11.48 -6.59
N PHE A 32 5.16 11.46 -7.86
CA PHE A 32 5.83 12.61 -8.51
C PHE A 32 4.89 13.78 -8.83
N ARG A 33 3.59 13.63 -8.56
CA ARG A 33 2.61 14.73 -8.65
C ARG A 33 2.47 15.55 -7.36
N GLN A 34 3.25 15.26 -6.31
CA GLN A 34 3.20 16.05 -5.08
C GLN A 34 3.38 17.54 -5.37
N THR A 35 2.58 18.39 -4.71
CA THR A 35 2.59 19.85 -4.90
C THR A 35 3.85 20.51 -4.33
N VAL A 36 4.61 19.81 -3.51
CA VAL A 36 5.92 20.23 -2.98
C VAL A 36 6.98 19.20 -3.34
N GLY A 37 8.19 19.65 -3.62
CA GLY A 37 9.29 18.83 -4.10
C GLY A 37 10.16 18.19 -3.02
N ASP A 38 9.91 18.51 -1.73
CA ASP A 38 10.72 18.03 -0.61
C ASP A 38 10.37 16.59 -0.19
N PHE A 39 10.55 15.67 -1.15
CA PHE A 39 10.34 14.25 -0.93
C PHE A 39 11.35 13.36 -1.65
N ARG A 40 11.42 12.11 -1.22
CA ARG A 40 12.09 10.99 -1.86
C ARG A 40 11.12 9.82 -2.03
N HIS A 41 11.39 8.97 -3.01
CA HIS A 41 10.70 7.71 -3.21
C HIS A 41 11.74 6.59 -3.27
N VAL A 42 11.89 5.87 -2.18
CA VAL A 42 12.80 4.73 -2.04
C VAL A 42 12.04 3.45 -2.37
N VAL A 43 12.51 2.72 -3.36
CA VAL A 43 11.91 1.47 -3.82
C VAL A 43 12.89 0.34 -3.56
N VAL A 44 12.52 -0.59 -2.69
CA VAL A 44 13.36 -1.75 -2.41
C VAL A 44 12.91 -2.94 -3.25
N CYS A 45 13.81 -3.48 -4.05
CA CYS A 45 13.52 -4.51 -5.04
C CYS A 45 14.67 -5.50 -5.18
N HIS A 46 14.41 -6.66 -5.78
CA HIS A 46 15.47 -7.58 -6.24
C HIS A 46 16.02 -7.12 -7.59
N GLU A 47 15.16 -6.53 -8.41
CA GLU A 47 15.48 -6.04 -9.73
C GLU A 47 14.65 -4.78 -10.01
N PRO A 48 15.26 -3.69 -10.50
CA PRO A 48 14.53 -2.51 -10.89
C PRO A 48 13.50 -2.81 -11.97
N PRO A 49 12.30 -2.20 -11.90
CA PRO A 49 11.28 -2.37 -12.93
C PRO A 49 11.69 -1.66 -14.23
N VAL A 50 11.24 -2.18 -15.35
CA VAL A 50 11.33 -1.48 -16.63
C VAL A 50 10.25 -0.40 -16.64
N LEU A 51 10.68 0.86 -16.78
CA LEU A 51 9.81 2.03 -16.80
C LEU A 51 9.75 2.63 -18.20
N THR A 52 8.57 3.10 -18.59
CA THR A 52 8.38 3.81 -19.89
C THR A 52 8.63 5.30 -19.74
N ARG A 53 8.63 5.81 -18.49
CA ARG A 53 8.87 7.21 -18.15
C ARG A 53 10.18 7.37 -17.40
N ALA A 54 10.86 8.49 -17.64
CA ALA A 54 11.98 8.92 -16.82
C ALA A 54 11.46 9.63 -15.56
N PHE A 55 12.05 9.30 -14.42
CA PHE A 55 11.88 10.01 -13.16
C PHE A 55 13.19 10.65 -12.77
N ASP A 56 13.14 11.74 -12.01
CA ASP A 56 14.35 12.40 -11.53
C ASP A 56 14.97 11.67 -10.32
N ARG A 57 16.09 12.19 -9.82
CA ARG A 57 16.88 11.63 -8.71
C ARG A 57 16.13 11.43 -7.39
N ARG A 58 14.87 11.85 -7.28
CA ARG A 58 14.03 11.60 -6.11
C ARG A 58 13.50 10.16 -6.08
N LEU A 59 13.45 9.46 -7.22
CA LEU A 59 13.22 8.03 -7.28
C LEU A 59 14.54 7.29 -7.15
N GLU A 60 14.64 6.42 -6.18
CA GLU A 60 15.82 5.60 -5.92
C GLU A 60 15.44 4.13 -5.80
N PHE A 61 16.16 3.27 -6.50
CA PHE A 61 16.05 1.82 -6.39
C PHE A 61 17.14 1.27 -5.48
N VAL A 62 16.73 0.65 -4.36
CA VAL A 62 17.63 -0.07 -3.45
C VAL A 62 17.52 -1.56 -3.78
N VAL A 63 18.53 -2.06 -4.50
CA VAL A 63 18.56 -3.48 -4.90
C VAL A 63 19.08 -4.33 -3.74
N LYS A 64 18.31 -5.35 -3.35
CA LYS A 64 18.62 -6.30 -2.29
C LYS A 64 18.29 -7.71 -2.72
N ASP A 65 19.20 -8.64 -2.48
CA ASP A 65 19.01 -10.07 -2.77
C ASP A 65 18.54 -10.80 -1.50
N PHE A 66 17.30 -10.54 -1.09
CA PHE A 66 16.70 -11.27 0.01
C PHE A 66 16.33 -12.68 -0.40
N PRO A 67 16.40 -13.66 0.53
CA PRO A 67 15.93 -15.00 0.26
C PRO A 67 14.48 -14.99 -0.24
N LEU A 68 14.26 -15.56 -1.41
CA LEU A 68 12.90 -15.73 -1.94
C LEU A 68 12.36 -17.09 -1.53
N PRO A 69 11.02 -17.20 -1.35
CA PRO A 69 10.41 -18.52 -1.19
C PRO A 69 10.81 -19.40 -2.36
N GLY A 70 11.34 -20.58 -2.04
CA GLY A 70 11.67 -21.56 -3.06
C GLY A 70 10.43 -21.81 -3.92
N LYS A 71 10.58 -21.82 -5.24
CA LYS A 71 9.54 -22.33 -6.13
C LYS A 71 9.42 -23.83 -5.82
N SER A 72 8.63 -24.20 -4.82
CA SER A 72 8.12 -25.54 -4.73
C SER A 72 7.29 -25.75 -5.98
N SER A 73 7.82 -26.58 -6.87
CA SER A 73 7.29 -26.84 -8.22
C SER A 73 5.89 -27.47 -8.24
N SER A 74 5.25 -27.60 -7.08
CA SER A 74 3.95 -28.26 -6.92
C SER A 74 2.96 -27.53 -6.02
N ALA A 75 3.37 -26.46 -5.29
CA ALA A 75 2.42 -25.72 -4.49
C ALA A 75 1.87 -24.54 -5.30
N PRO A 76 0.52 -24.38 -5.38
CA PRO A 76 -0.06 -23.16 -5.94
C PRO A 76 0.54 -21.92 -5.24
N ARG A 77 0.80 -20.85 -5.97
CA ARG A 77 1.29 -19.56 -5.41
C ARG A 77 0.53 -19.06 -4.19
N LEU A 78 -0.71 -19.49 -4.06
CA LEU A 78 -1.66 -19.13 -3.00
C LEU A 78 -1.70 -20.17 -1.87
N ALA A 79 -0.77 -21.12 -1.83
CA ALA A 79 -0.73 -22.06 -0.71
C ALA A 79 -0.51 -21.28 0.59
N PRO A 80 -1.27 -21.58 1.66
CA PRO A 80 -1.10 -20.92 2.97
C PRO A 80 0.34 -20.97 3.49
N ALA A 81 1.11 -21.98 3.12
CA ALA A 81 2.53 -22.12 3.45
C ALA A 81 3.45 -21.08 2.78
N ALA A 82 3.04 -20.46 1.67
CA ALA A 82 3.85 -19.43 1.00
C ALA A 82 3.68 -18.03 1.63
N TRP A 83 2.61 -17.80 2.38
CA TRP A 83 2.29 -16.51 2.96
C TRP A 83 3.34 -15.97 3.96
N PRO A 84 3.83 -16.75 4.94
CA PRO A 84 4.87 -16.26 5.86
C PRO A 84 6.12 -15.78 5.12
N ILE A 85 6.56 -16.52 4.11
CA ILE A 85 7.79 -16.24 3.37
C ILE A 85 7.64 -14.99 2.47
N MET A 86 6.47 -14.81 1.86
CA MET A 86 6.15 -13.59 1.09
C MET A 86 6.00 -12.37 1.99
N SER A 87 5.46 -12.58 3.20
CA SER A 87 5.41 -11.57 4.24
C SER A 87 6.81 -11.16 4.68
N ASP A 88 7.72 -12.11 4.87
CA ASP A 88 9.10 -11.86 5.26
C ASP A 88 9.87 -11.07 4.18
N ASP A 89 9.71 -11.40 2.89
CA ASP A 89 10.30 -10.62 1.79
C ASP A 89 9.80 -9.16 1.81
N LYS A 90 8.49 -8.95 1.98
CA LYS A 90 7.92 -7.61 2.10
C LYS A 90 8.48 -6.87 3.31
N VAL A 91 8.51 -7.52 4.46
CA VAL A 91 9.01 -6.94 5.72
C VAL A 91 10.49 -6.56 5.60
N ASN A 92 11.35 -7.45 5.07
CA ASN A 92 12.76 -7.18 4.88
C ASN A 92 12.99 -5.97 3.96
N LYS A 93 12.20 -5.86 2.88
CA LYS A 93 12.25 -4.69 1.98
C LYS A 93 11.80 -3.40 2.67
N LEU A 94 10.76 -3.46 3.49
CA LEU A 94 10.29 -2.30 4.25
C LEU A 94 11.35 -1.84 5.25
N VAL A 95 11.99 -2.75 5.97
CA VAL A 95 13.09 -2.41 6.90
C VAL A 95 14.25 -1.76 6.16
N ALA A 96 14.73 -2.36 5.07
CA ALA A 96 15.79 -1.77 4.27
C ALA A 96 15.43 -0.39 3.72
N GLY A 97 14.18 -0.18 3.33
CA GLY A 97 13.68 1.12 2.88
C GLY A 97 13.61 2.15 3.99
N LEU A 98 13.21 1.76 5.20
CA LEU A 98 13.21 2.63 6.39
C LEU A 98 14.63 3.03 6.79
N GLN A 99 15.59 2.10 6.74
CA GLN A 99 17.00 2.40 6.95
C GLN A 99 17.51 3.43 5.93
N ARG A 100 17.16 3.24 4.65
CA ARG A 100 17.55 4.19 3.59
C ARG A 100 16.89 5.56 3.77
N ALA A 101 15.64 5.62 4.14
CA ALA A 101 14.93 6.87 4.45
C ALA A 101 15.63 7.62 5.62
N ARG A 102 16.08 6.89 6.64
CA ARG A 102 16.83 7.44 7.75
C ARG A 102 18.19 8.01 7.32
N GLU A 103 18.96 7.28 6.50
CA GLU A 103 20.23 7.75 5.94
C GLU A 103 20.07 9.06 5.15
N GLN A 104 18.93 9.22 4.48
CA GLN A 104 18.56 10.43 3.74
C GLN A 104 17.99 11.54 4.64
N ASN A 105 17.98 11.37 5.96
CA ASN A 105 17.44 12.32 6.93
C ASN A 105 15.96 12.65 6.73
N ALA A 106 15.13 11.66 6.33
CA ALA A 106 13.70 11.85 6.26
C ALA A 106 13.08 12.18 7.62
N ASP A 107 12.23 13.20 7.69
CA ASP A 107 11.48 13.59 8.89
C ASP A 107 10.22 12.74 9.05
N PHE A 108 9.62 12.35 7.91
CA PHE A 108 8.44 11.50 7.84
C PHE A 108 8.61 10.42 6.79
N VAL A 109 8.02 9.27 7.08
CA VAL A 109 7.99 8.14 6.15
C VAL A 109 6.57 7.63 5.97
N MET A 110 6.23 7.24 4.74
CA MET A 110 5.03 6.50 4.41
C MET A 110 5.41 5.17 3.77
N LEU A 111 4.90 4.07 4.33
CA LEU A 111 4.97 2.78 3.65
C LEU A 111 3.89 2.76 2.57
N LEU A 112 4.29 2.58 1.31
CA LEU A 112 3.41 2.66 0.14
C LEU A 112 3.51 1.38 -0.68
N ASP A 113 2.40 0.69 -0.87
CA ASP A 113 2.34 -0.47 -1.75
C ASP A 113 2.57 -0.06 -3.22
N ALA A 114 3.17 -0.95 -4.00
CA ALA A 114 3.65 -0.67 -5.36
C ALA A 114 2.53 -0.49 -6.41
N ASP A 115 1.28 -0.60 -6.00
CA ASP A 115 0.09 -0.52 -6.85
C ASP A 115 -0.96 0.49 -6.35
N ASP A 116 -0.69 1.17 -5.22
CA ASP A 116 -1.57 2.20 -4.69
C ASP A 116 -1.16 3.61 -5.18
N LEU A 117 -2.12 4.55 -5.22
CA LEU A 117 -1.88 5.91 -5.65
C LEU A 117 -2.09 6.88 -4.49
N VAL A 118 -1.28 7.95 -4.46
CA VAL A 118 -1.34 8.96 -3.41
C VAL A 118 -1.80 10.31 -3.93
N SER A 119 -2.55 11.05 -3.09
CA SER A 119 -2.96 12.43 -3.37
C SER A 119 -1.73 13.34 -3.48
N CYS A 120 -1.73 14.20 -4.48
CA CYS A 120 -0.67 15.21 -4.67
C CYS A 120 -0.54 16.20 -3.51
N ARG A 121 -1.51 16.26 -2.59
CA ARG A 121 -1.53 17.16 -1.42
C ARG A 121 -0.87 16.55 -0.18
N LEU A 122 -0.55 15.26 -0.20
CA LEU A 122 -0.17 14.53 1.02
C LEU A 122 1.10 15.08 1.65
N VAL A 123 2.17 15.23 0.86
CA VAL A 123 3.47 15.70 1.36
C VAL A 123 3.36 17.11 1.92
N ALA A 124 2.70 18.02 1.21
CA ALA A 124 2.48 19.38 1.69
C ALA A 124 1.75 19.41 3.03
N HIS A 125 0.68 18.60 3.18
CA HIS A 125 -0.07 18.50 4.43
C HIS A 125 0.80 18.00 5.58
N VAL A 126 1.58 16.95 5.36
CA VAL A 126 2.43 16.37 6.41
C VAL A 126 3.53 17.34 6.82
N LEU A 127 4.23 17.94 5.86
CA LEU A 127 5.36 18.83 6.15
C LEU A 127 4.92 20.17 6.77
N SER A 128 3.65 20.55 6.66
CA SER A 128 3.12 21.73 7.36
C SER A 128 2.89 21.54 8.86
N HIS A 129 3.14 20.31 9.39
CA HIS A 129 2.97 19.99 10.80
C HIS A 129 4.18 19.17 11.32
N PRO A 130 5.36 19.79 11.39
CA PRO A 130 6.60 19.08 11.71
C PRO A 130 6.64 18.48 13.11
N GLU A 131 5.79 18.96 14.03
CA GLU A 131 5.67 18.50 15.43
C GLU A 131 4.88 17.21 15.57
N ALA A 132 4.10 16.81 14.56
CA ALA A 132 3.19 15.67 14.67
C ALA A 132 3.94 14.33 14.80
N ASP A 133 3.36 13.40 15.54
CA ASP A 133 3.87 12.02 15.64
C ASP A 133 3.68 11.24 14.33
N GLY A 134 2.65 11.60 13.58
CA GLY A 134 2.32 11.00 12.32
C GLY A 134 0.83 11.07 12.01
N TRP A 135 0.47 10.47 10.91
CA TRP A 135 -0.91 10.42 10.42
C TRP A 135 -1.29 9.02 10.00
N PHE A 136 -2.60 8.80 9.92
CA PHE A 136 -3.14 7.62 9.25
C PHE A 136 -4.26 8.01 8.28
N VAL A 137 -4.39 7.24 7.21
CA VAL A 137 -5.43 7.42 6.21
C VAL A 137 -6.68 6.69 6.68
N LYS A 138 -7.60 7.41 7.34
CA LYS A 138 -8.89 6.86 7.76
C LYS A 138 -9.86 6.70 6.59
N ARG A 139 -9.79 7.61 5.61
CA ARG A 139 -10.67 7.66 4.44
C ARG A 139 -9.84 7.68 3.17
N GLY A 140 -10.11 6.76 2.26
CA GLY A 140 -9.46 6.65 0.97
C GLY A 140 -10.46 6.37 -0.14
N TRP A 141 -9.93 5.92 -1.26
CA TRP A 141 -10.68 5.45 -2.40
C TRP A 141 -10.33 4.00 -2.70
N ARG A 142 -11.25 3.28 -3.32
CA ARG A 142 -11.00 2.00 -3.97
C ARG A 142 -11.18 2.18 -5.47
N TYR A 143 -10.20 1.78 -6.23
CA TYR A 143 -10.24 1.71 -7.67
C TYR A 143 -10.18 0.27 -8.13
N ARG A 144 -11.19 -0.20 -8.83
CA ARG A 144 -11.14 -1.48 -9.53
C ARG A 144 -10.64 -1.24 -10.94
N TYR A 145 -9.56 -1.89 -11.27
CA TYR A 145 -8.89 -1.72 -12.55
C TYR A 145 -9.87 -1.85 -13.73
N GLY A 146 -9.78 -0.95 -14.71
CA GLY A 146 -10.68 -0.89 -15.86
C GLY A 146 -12.06 -0.25 -15.61
N ARG A 147 -12.34 0.26 -14.41
CA ARG A 147 -13.60 0.98 -14.13
C ARG A 147 -13.44 2.49 -14.28
N ARG A 148 -14.56 3.17 -14.56
CA ARG A 148 -14.59 4.64 -14.70
C ARG A 148 -15.04 5.37 -13.42
N TRP A 149 -15.08 4.67 -12.30
CA TRP A 149 -15.50 5.21 -11.01
C TRP A 149 -14.58 4.73 -9.89
N LEU A 150 -14.53 5.55 -8.86
CA LEU A 150 -13.92 5.22 -7.57
C LEU A 150 -15.04 4.89 -6.57
N GLU A 151 -14.76 4.02 -5.63
CA GLU A 151 -15.62 3.77 -4.47
C GLU A 151 -15.02 4.46 -3.25
N THR A 152 -15.88 5.12 -2.45
CA THR A 152 -15.43 5.67 -1.16
C THR A 152 -15.10 4.52 -0.22
N LEU A 153 -13.96 4.60 0.44
CA LEU A 153 -13.49 3.59 1.39
C LEU A 153 -13.24 4.27 2.73
N ASP A 154 -14.16 4.05 3.68
CA ASP A 154 -14.01 4.46 5.06
C ASP A 154 -13.40 3.30 5.87
N GLY A 155 -12.56 3.59 6.87
CA GLY A 155 -11.75 2.57 7.52
C GLY A 155 -10.62 2.05 6.63
N PHE A 156 -10.04 2.94 5.81
CA PHE A 156 -8.99 2.61 4.85
C PHE A 156 -7.78 1.91 5.50
N ASN A 157 -7.43 2.32 6.73
CA ASN A 157 -6.35 1.74 7.52
C ASN A 157 -6.54 0.24 7.85
N HIS A 158 -7.74 -0.31 7.68
CA HIS A 158 -8.00 -1.75 7.85
C HIS A 158 -7.94 -2.52 6.52
N VAL A 159 -7.70 -1.84 5.41
CA VAL A 159 -7.76 -2.45 4.06
C VAL A 159 -6.41 -2.46 3.37
N SER A 160 -5.62 -1.39 3.51
CA SER A 160 -4.33 -1.24 2.81
C SER A 160 -3.22 -0.85 3.78
N SER A 161 -2.03 -1.39 3.55
CA SER A 161 -0.80 -1.00 4.23
C SER A 161 -0.31 0.40 3.85
N SER A 162 -0.79 0.96 2.76
CA SER A 162 -0.54 2.35 2.33
C SER A 162 -1.34 3.36 3.15
N CYS A 163 -1.31 3.23 4.48
CA CYS A 163 -2.20 4.02 5.33
C CYS A 163 -1.49 4.84 6.41
N ASN A 164 -0.25 4.54 6.76
CA ASN A 164 0.43 5.18 7.88
C ASN A 164 1.57 6.07 7.40
N VAL A 165 1.63 7.27 7.97
CA VAL A 165 2.75 8.22 7.86
C VAL A 165 3.31 8.43 9.25
N LEU A 166 4.60 8.15 9.43
CA LEU A 166 5.25 8.15 10.73
C LEU A 166 6.38 9.18 10.79
N ALA A 167 6.49 9.90 11.90
CA ALA A 167 7.62 10.77 12.16
C ALA A 167 8.90 9.95 12.42
N ARG A 168 10.05 10.54 12.13
CA ARG A 168 11.39 9.94 12.19
C ARG A 168 11.66 9.17 13.49
N ARG A 169 11.22 9.69 14.62
CA ARG A 169 11.42 9.07 15.95
C ARG A 169 10.84 7.65 16.05
N TRP A 170 9.89 7.31 15.19
CA TRP A 170 9.20 6.01 15.20
C TRP A 170 9.81 4.98 14.24
N PHE A 171 10.71 5.39 13.34
CA PHE A 171 11.43 4.49 12.43
C PHE A 171 12.96 4.61 12.57
N ASN A 172 13.43 5.08 13.71
CA ASN A 172 14.84 5.25 14.00
C ASN A 172 15.46 3.92 14.49
N PHE A 173 15.40 2.88 13.69
CA PHE A 173 16.02 1.59 14.00
C PHE A 173 17.53 1.67 13.82
N ALA A 174 18.28 1.09 14.77
CA ALA A 174 19.73 1.06 14.74
C ALA A 174 20.20 -0.33 14.31
N GLY A 175 20.63 -0.54 13.07
CA GLY A 175 21.50 -1.66 12.72
C GLY A 175 20.90 -2.77 11.85
N ASP A 176 20.89 -4.02 12.29
CA ASP A 176 20.72 -5.23 11.49
C ASP A 176 19.27 -5.62 11.26
N VAL A 177 18.89 -5.94 10.00
CA VAL A 177 17.54 -6.34 9.60
C VAL A 177 16.98 -7.49 10.44
N GLU A 178 17.84 -8.41 10.90
CA GLU A 178 17.39 -9.53 11.75
C GLU A 178 17.09 -9.14 13.19
N ARG A 179 17.78 -8.12 13.72
CA ARG A 179 17.52 -7.58 15.07
C ARG A 179 16.27 -6.70 15.11
N GLU A 180 15.87 -6.15 13.99
CA GLU A 180 14.77 -5.18 13.89
C GLU A 180 13.40 -5.83 13.74
N LYS A 181 13.29 -7.14 13.76
CA LYS A 181 12.05 -7.85 14.11
C LYS A 181 11.66 -7.62 15.59
N SER A 182 12.17 -6.53 16.18
CA SER A 182 11.83 -6.05 17.51
C SER A 182 10.35 -5.67 17.63
N ALA A 183 9.85 -5.56 18.87
CA ALA A 183 8.47 -5.15 19.14
C ALA A 183 8.10 -3.80 18.48
N ASP A 184 9.08 -2.91 18.26
CA ASP A 184 8.88 -1.60 17.61
C ASP A 184 8.74 -1.70 16.09
N ALA A 185 9.55 -2.54 15.47
CA ALA A 185 9.38 -2.85 14.04
C ALA A 185 8.06 -3.58 13.79
N ALA A 186 7.65 -4.48 14.68
CA ALA A 186 6.37 -5.15 14.61
C ALA A 186 5.19 -4.19 14.56
N LEU A 187 5.22 -3.10 15.32
CA LEU A 187 4.19 -2.05 15.30
C LEU A 187 4.01 -1.42 13.91
N ILE A 188 5.11 -1.22 13.20
CA ILE A 188 5.10 -0.56 11.89
C ILE A 188 4.81 -1.54 10.77
N LEU A 189 5.26 -2.79 10.91
CA LEU A 189 5.32 -3.77 9.84
C LEU A 189 4.21 -4.82 9.88
N GLN A 190 3.64 -5.12 11.06
CA GLN A 190 2.77 -6.29 11.25
C GLN A 190 1.28 -6.08 11.04
N GLY A 191 0.79 -4.89 10.85
CA GLY A 191 -0.65 -4.77 10.68
C GLY A 191 -1.10 -3.33 10.56
N HIS A 192 -1.30 -2.94 9.33
CA HIS A 192 -1.81 -1.61 9.02
C HIS A 192 -3.07 -1.26 9.83
N GLY A 193 -3.99 -2.22 10.06
CA GLY A 193 -5.21 -1.99 10.84
C GLY A 193 -5.01 -1.84 12.34
N GLN A 194 -3.93 -2.38 12.88
CA GLN A 194 -3.64 -2.37 14.32
C GLN A 194 -2.66 -1.27 14.72
N ALA A 195 -1.95 -0.68 13.76
CA ALA A 195 -0.90 0.30 14.04
C ALA A 195 -1.44 1.49 14.84
N VAL A 196 -2.60 2.03 14.48
CA VAL A 196 -3.21 3.19 15.16
C VAL A 196 -3.45 2.90 16.63
N ASP A 197 -4.07 1.76 16.94
CA ASP A 197 -4.39 1.35 18.31
C ASP A 197 -3.11 1.01 19.10
N ALA A 198 -2.15 0.38 18.47
CA ALA A 198 -0.88 0.02 19.08
C ALA A 198 -0.02 1.25 19.41
N PHE A 199 -0.03 2.29 18.57
CA PHE A 199 0.60 3.58 18.88
C PHE A 199 -0.16 4.30 20.01
N ALA A 200 -1.50 4.30 19.97
CA ALA A 200 -2.32 4.91 21.02
C ALA A 200 -2.08 4.25 22.39
N ALA A 201 -1.92 2.93 22.46
CA ALA A 201 -1.58 2.21 23.68
C ALA A 201 -0.22 2.62 24.30
N ARG A 202 0.66 3.23 23.49
CA ARG A 202 1.95 3.81 23.94
C ARG A 202 1.87 5.32 24.20
N GLY A 203 0.67 5.90 24.22
CA GLY A 203 0.47 7.33 24.40
C GLY A 203 0.76 8.19 23.18
N VAL A 204 0.89 7.57 21.99
CA VAL A 204 1.20 8.25 20.72
C VAL A 204 -0.05 8.34 19.87
N LEU A 205 -0.48 9.56 19.53
CA LEU A 205 -1.69 9.81 18.77
C LEU A 205 -1.37 10.10 17.31
N LEU A 206 -1.57 9.09 16.45
CA LEU A 206 -1.58 9.31 15.00
C LEU A 206 -2.87 10.06 14.64
N ARG A 207 -2.72 11.16 13.88
CA ARG A 207 -3.85 12.01 13.45
C ARG A 207 -4.47 11.47 12.16
N PRO A 208 -5.80 11.48 11.99
CA PRO A 208 -6.37 11.14 10.69
C PRO A 208 -6.05 12.23 9.66
N VAL A 209 -5.60 11.81 8.46
CA VAL A 209 -5.48 12.73 7.32
C VAL A 209 -6.88 13.30 7.01
N PRO A 210 -7.06 14.65 6.90
CA PRO A 210 -8.39 15.26 6.81
C PRO A 210 -9.09 15.05 5.46
N PHE A 211 -8.41 14.49 4.47
CA PHE A 211 -8.94 14.18 3.14
C PHE A 211 -8.69 12.72 2.75
N ARG A 212 -9.25 12.28 1.63
CA ARG A 212 -8.98 10.96 1.06
C ARG A 212 -7.61 10.97 0.37
N ALA A 213 -6.60 10.46 1.06
CA ALA A 213 -5.21 10.63 0.64
C ALA A 213 -4.67 9.51 -0.24
N VAL A 214 -5.35 8.37 -0.32
CA VAL A 214 -4.85 7.18 -1.03
C VAL A 214 -5.97 6.52 -1.82
N VAL A 215 -5.62 5.97 -2.98
CA VAL A 215 -6.45 5.09 -3.79
C VAL A 215 -5.88 3.67 -3.68
N TYR A 216 -6.62 2.78 -3.04
CA TYR A 216 -6.35 1.34 -3.06
C TYR A 216 -6.75 0.76 -4.41
N THR A 217 -5.81 0.14 -5.12
CA THR A 217 -6.04 -0.41 -6.45
C THR A 217 -6.29 -1.91 -6.41
N GLU A 218 -7.53 -2.34 -6.73
CA GLU A 218 -7.85 -3.74 -6.97
C GLU A 218 -7.52 -4.07 -8.44
N ASN A 219 -6.42 -4.80 -8.65
CA ASN A 219 -5.85 -5.04 -9.98
C ASN A 219 -5.75 -6.53 -10.37
N GLY A 220 -6.23 -7.42 -9.52
CA GLY A 220 -6.15 -8.88 -9.71
C GLY A 220 -4.81 -9.51 -9.32
N GLU A 221 -3.80 -8.70 -8.99
CA GLU A 221 -2.49 -9.14 -8.48
C GLU A 221 -2.35 -8.93 -6.96
N ASN A 222 -3.39 -8.39 -6.31
CA ASN A 222 -3.39 -8.12 -4.88
C ASN A 222 -3.39 -9.44 -4.08
N MET A 223 -2.30 -9.69 -3.38
CA MET A 223 -2.12 -10.93 -2.61
C MET A 223 -3.18 -11.15 -1.54
N SER A 224 -3.63 -10.07 -0.88
CA SER A 224 -4.69 -10.15 0.14
C SER A 224 -6.03 -10.62 -0.42
N ILE A 225 -6.39 -10.22 -1.63
CA ILE A 225 -7.63 -10.64 -2.30
C ILE A 225 -7.52 -12.10 -2.72
N LEU A 226 -6.44 -12.47 -3.40
CA LEU A 226 -6.20 -13.83 -3.85
C LEU A 226 -6.21 -14.82 -2.68
N MET A 227 -5.65 -14.43 -1.53
CA MET A 227 -5.63 -15.25 -0.33
C MET A 227 -7.02 -15.39 0.30
N HIS A 228 -7.79 -14.32 0.34
CA HIS A 228 -9.16 -14.35 0.86
C HIS A 228 -10.06 -15.25 0.00
N GLU A 229 -9.95 -15.19 -1.31
CA GLU A 229 -10.67 -16.07 -2.23
C GLU A 229 -10.26 -17.54 -2.03
N HIS A 230 -8.97 -17.82 -1.86
CA HIS A 230 -8.48 -19.19 -1.61
C HIS A 230 -8.98 -19.76 -0.27
N LEU A 231 -8.97 -18.96 0.79
CA LEU A 231 -9.39 -19.41 2.14
C LEU A 231 -10.90 -19.52 2.29
N HIS A 232 -11.68 -18.81 1.52
CA HIS A 232 -13.14 -18.68 1.68
C HIS A 232 -13.94 -19.11 0.44
N GLY A 233 -13.29 -19.37 -0.69
CA GLY A 233 -13.93 -19.73 -1.96
C GLY A 233 -14.69 -21.07 -1.94
N ASP A 234 -14.27 -22.00 -1.09
CA ASP A 234 -14.81 -23.37 -1.02
C ASP A 234 -15.87 -23.60 0.08
N ARG A 235 -16.39 -22.55 0.73
CA ARG A 235 -17.48 -22.76 1.69
C ARG A 235 -18.76 -23.10 0.96
N PRO A 236 -19.33 -24.33 1.14
CA PRO A 236 -20.61 -24.68 0.57
C PRO A 236 -21.66 -23.68 1.09
N GLN A 237 -22.31 -22.99 0.16
CA GLN A 237 -23.37 -22.05 0.50
C GLN A 237 -24.56 -22.82 1.08
N HIS A 238 -24.70 -22.82 2.40
CA HIS A 238 -25.90 -23.31 3.06
C HIS A 238 -27.15 -22.66 2.40
N ARG A 239 -28.02 -23.51 1.87
CA ARG A 239 -29.32 -23.13 1.30
C ARG A 239 -30.15 -22.44 2.37
N SER A 240 -30.15 -21.13 2.43
CA SER A 240 -31.07 -20.35 3.24
C SER A 240 -31.93 -19.44 2.36
N ASN A 241 -33.22 -19.35 2.72
CA ASN A 241 -34.35 -18.65 2.09
C ASN A 241 -34.04 -17.57 1.04
N SER A 242 -34.52 -17.79 -0.19
CA SER A 242 -34.29 -16.97 -1.38
C SER A 242 -34.68 -15.47 -1.22
N LEU A 243 -35.75 -15.16 -0.48
CA LEU A 243 -36.24 -13.79 -0.27
C LEU A 243 -35.29 -12.95 0.62
N ARG A 244 -34.72 -13.53 1.67
CA ARG A 244 -33.69 -12.83 2.50
C ARG A 244 -32.40 -12.60 1.75
N ARG A 245 -32.04 -13.48 0.82
CA ARG A 245 -30.88 -13.30 -0.07
C ARG A 245 -31.11 -12.18 -1.07
N LEU A 246 -32.29 -12.09 -1.69
CA LEU A 246 -32.64 -11.01 -2.61
C LEU A 246 -32.62 -9.65 -1.89
N ALA A 247 -33.26 -9.53 -0.73
CA ALA A 247 -33.23 -8.29 0.06
C ALA A 247 -31.81 -7.93 0.52
N GLY A 248 -31.01 -8.90 0.95
CA GLY A 248 -29.60 -8.70 1.31
C GLY A 248 -28.72 -8.36 0.10
N HIS A 249 -29.01 -8.92 -1.07
CA HIS A 249 -28.32 -8.58 -2.32
C HIS A 249 -28.69 -7.16 -2.77
N CYS A 250 -29.97 -6.79 -2.77
CA CYS A 250 -30.42 -5.43 -3.08
C CYS A 250 -29.81 -4.38 -2.14
N LYS A 251 -29.79 -4.63 -0.82
CA LYS A 251 -29.15 -3.73 0.14
C LYS A 251 -27.64 -3.57 -0.11
N ARG A 252 -26.93 -4.66 -0.41
CA ARG A 252 -25.50 -4.63 -0.73
C ARG A 252 -25.20 -3.90 -2.04
N THR A 253 -26.00 -4.14 -3.08
CA THR A 253 -25.85 -3.46 -4.37
C THR A 253 -26.18 -1.97 -4.26
N MET A 254 -27.27 -1.58 -3.58
CA MET A 254 -27.59 -0.17 -3.33
C MET A 254 -26.51 0.53 -2.50
N SER A 255 -26.02 -0.10 -1.44
CA SER A 255 -24.90 0.42 -0.65
C SER A 255 -23.60 0.55 -1.46
N ALA A 256 -23.31 -0.39 -2.34
CA ALA A 256 -22.16 -0.31 -3.25
C ALA A 256 -22.33 0.83 -4.27
N TRP A 257 -23.55 1.04 -4.79
CA TRP A 257 -23.85 2.13 -5.72
C TRP A 257 -23.72 3.51 -5.07
N SER A 258 -24.20 3.67 -3.85
CA SER A 258 -24.13 4.94 -3.11
C SER A 258 -22.68 5.40 -2.83
N LYS A 259 -21.74 4.45 -2.78
CA LYS A 259 -20.31 4.70 -2.56
C LYS A 259 -19.55 5.06 -3.84
N ARG A 260 -20.14 4.89 -5.02
CA ARG A 260 -19.48 5.17 -6.29
C ARG A 260 -19.43 6.66 -6.59
N ARG A 261 -18.29 7.11 -7.07
CA ARG A 261 -18.10 8.48 -7.55
C ARG A 261 -17.44 8.41 -8.93
N VAL A 262 -17.98 9.15 -9.86
CA VAL A 262 -17.36 9.29 -11.18
C VAL A 262 -15.95 9.83 -11.03
N CYS A 263 -15.02 9.27 -11.77
CA CYS A 263 -13.63 9.71 -11.77
C CYS A 263 -13.52 11.03 -12.56
N THR A 264 -13.76 12.16 -11.88
CA THR A 264 -13.69 13.51 -12.47
C THR A 264 -12.26 13.86 -12.90
N SER A 265 -12.11 14.88 -13.76
CA SER A 265 -10.78 15.40 -14.14
C SER A 265 -9.96 15.84 -12.93
N ALA A 266 -10.61 16.43 -11.91
CA ALA A 266 -9.97 16.83 -10.66
C ALA A 266 -9.39 15.62 -9.89
N LEU A 267 -10.17 14.54 -9.71
CA LEU A 267 -9.68 13.31 -9.07
C LEU A 267 -8.57 12.66 -9.89
N ARG A 268 -8.70 12.62 -11.20
CA ARG A 268 -7.62 12.11 -12.08
C ARG A 268 -6.34 12.93 -11.94
N GLY A 269 -6.47 14.26 -11.89
CA GLY A 269 -5.34 15.15 -11.67
C GLY A 269 -4.69 14.94 -10.30
N GLU A 270 -5.49 14.81 -9.24
CA GLU A 270 -5.02 14.65 -7.87
C GLU A 270 -4.18 13.36 -7.67
N PHE A 271 -4.62 12.24 -8.25
CA PHE A 271 -4.00 10.92 -8.06
C PHE A 271 -3.19 10.44 -9.26
N ALA A 272 -3.01 11.25 -10.30
CA ALA A 272 -2.46 10.82 -11.60
C ALA A 272 -3.16 9.56 -12.16
N LEU A 273 -4.48 9.46 -11.93
CA LEU A 273 -5.25 8.28 -12.29
C LEU A 273 -5.54 8.31 -13.80
N ASP A 274 -4.83 7.46 -14.54
CA ASP A 274 -5.07 7.22 -15.95
C ASP A 274 -6.04 6.05 -16.11
N LEU A 275 -7.18 6.31 -16.76
CA LEU A 275 -8.21 5.31 -17.06
C LEU A 275 -8.05 4.67 -18.43
N SER A 276 -7.11 5.16 -19.23
CA SER A 276 -6.87 4.69 -20.61
C SER A 276 -5.94 3.47 -20.69
N ILE A 277 -5.24 3.18 -19.60
CA ILE A 277 -4.33 2.03 -19.56
C ILE A 277 -5.16 0.79 -19.23
N PRO A 278 -5.17 -0.24 -20.10
CA PRO A 278 -5.94 -1.46 -19.94
C PRO A 278 -5.43 -2.38 -18.83
#